data_708d188b6b1c69f81344bb85bc145bf4
#
_entry.id   708d188b6b1c69f81344bb85bc145bf4
#
_cell.length_a   1.000
_cell.length_b   1.000
_cell.length_c   1.000
_cell.angle_alpha   90.00
_cell.angle_beta   90.00
_cell.angle_gamma   90.00
#
_symmetry.space_group_name_H-M   'P 1'
#
loop_
_entity.id
_entity.type
_entity.pdbx_description
1 polymer ?
#
loop_
_entity_poly.entity_id
_entity_poly.type
_entity_poly.pdbx_seq_one_letter_code
_entity_poly.pdbx_strand_id
1 'polypeptide(L)'
;MSLPVSYSLRNLRARPGRSVMTASVVALVVVACSLFLGLISSLKRTIVTTGNPLNLVVMRKGSDNDGSSQLSIEAYQAIRYFDGIARNAEDRPLASPELVVQPFLRTKDGGRENVLVRGVEPVALAVHEQVQVTEGRMFTPSSHEAVVGRGVLGRYEGAALGSDLQMGRGTWKVVGIFDAAGSSFESEVWVDVRELGNDAKRFFPYSGLRLRVASPADVEPLLRRIDDDPRYALDAQRETDYYTKQSESANSLYILVVGIAILAGIGAGFGASNTMYAAVQARTAEIGTLRALGFSRASILSAFEIEAVLLSGLGFLIGAGCAIGLSALLGVLLGGVAFGAATFTTNVITLRVGTSDLLGAFVLAFAIGIFSGLGPAWRAARLRPIEALRKA
;
A
#
# COMPACT_ATOMS: atom_id res chain seq x y z
N MET A 1 -4.64 -12.16 48.49
CA MET A 1 -3.82 -10.94 48.27
C MET A 1 -3.41 -10.89 46.80
N SER A 2 -3.58 -9.74 46.13
CA SER A 2 -3.11 -9.52 44.77
C SER A 2 -1.70 -8.90 44.79
N LEU A 3 -0.82 -9.33 43.88
CA LEU A 3 0.50 -8.70 43.72
C LEU A 3 0.30 -7.35 43.01
N PRO A 4 0.91 -6.26 43.47
CA PRO A 4 0.78 -4.96 42.85
C PRO A 4 1.54 -4.91 41.49
N VAL A 5 1.03 -4.15 40.50
CA VAL A 5 1.66 -3.98 39.18
C VAL A 5 3.10 -3.42 39.31
N SER A 6 3.37 -2.64 40.36
CA SER A 6 4.71 -2.11 40.68
C SER A 6 5.76 -3.23 40.89
N TYR A 7 5.34 -4.42 41.33
CA TYR A 7 6.20 -5.57 41.43
C TYR A 7 6.72 -6.03 40.06
N SER A 8 5.82 -6.17 39.06
CA SER A 8 6.19 -6.56 37.72
C SER A 8 7.11 -5.51 37.07
N LEU A 9 6.83 -4.21 37.24
CA LEU A 9 7.68 -3.12 36.72
C LEU A 9 9.08 -3.10 37.35
N ARG A 10 9.20 -3.36 38.66
CA ARG A 10 10.50 -3.44 39.34
C ARG A 10 11.33 -4.62 38.85
N ASN A 11 10.67 -5.73 38.56
CA ASN A 11 11.32 -6.94 38.03
C ASN A 11 11.89 -6.72 36.60
N LEU A 12 11.20 -5.99 35.77
CA LEU A 12 11.70 -5.63 34.41
C LEU A 12 13.00 -4.83 34.48
N ARG A 13 13.11 -3.91 35.45
CA ARG A 13 14.33 -3.11 35.67
C ARG A 13 15.48 -3.91 36.30
N ALA A 14 15.17 -4.91 37.11
CA ALA A 14 16.20 -5.71 37.83
C ALA A 14 17.01 -6.63 36.90
N ARG A 15 16.47 -6.99 35.71
CA ARG A 15 17.13 -7.92 34.78
C ARG A 15 17.04 -7.41 33.33
N PRO A 16 17.74 -6.31 33.00
CA PRO A 16 17.55 -5.60 31.72
C PRO A 16 17.88 -6.45 30.49
N GLY A 17 18.90 -7.32 30.55
CA GLY A 17 19.30 -8.13 29.39
C GLY A 17 18.20 -9.07 28.86
N ARG A 18 17.45 -9.72 29.74
CA ARG A 18 16.33 -10.59 29.33
C ARG A 18 15.13 -9.78 28.84
N SER A 19 14.82 -8.69 29.52
CA SER A 19 13.74 -7.79 29.13
C SER A 19 13.99 -7.19 27.73
N VAL A 20 15.21 -6.75 27.47
CA VAL A 20 15.65 -6.25 26.17
C VAL A 20 15.54 -7.34 25.10
N MET A 21 16.03 -8.56 25.38
CA MET A 21 15.97 -9.65 24.39
C MET A 21 14.53 -9.98 23.99
N THR A 22 13.61 -10.10 24.96
CA THR A 22 12.20 -10.39 24.66
C THR A 22 11.55 -9.23 23.92
N ALA A 23 11.74 -7.99 24.38
CA ALA A 23 11.22 -6.79 23.74
C ALA A 23 11.76 -6.64 22.31
N SER A 24 13.04 -6.95 22.06
CA SER A 24 13.64 -6.88 20.71
C SER A 24 13.04 -7.88 19.73
N VAL A 25 12.75 -9.10 20.18
CA VAL A 25 12.08 -10.11 19.32
C VAL A 25 10.69 -9.63 18.92
N VAL A 26 9.92 -9.10 19.87
CA VAL A 26 8.58 -8.53 19.57
C VAL A 26 8.71 -7.29 18.69
N ALA A 27 9.66 -6.40 18.99
CA ALA A 27 9.90 -5.19 18.19
C ALA A 27 10.22 -5.51 16.73
N LEU A 28 11.06 -6.53 16.49
CA LEU A 28 11.38 -6.95 15.11
C LEU A 28 10.14 -7.40 14.34
N VAL A 29 9.28 -8.20 14.97
CA VAL A 29 8.01 -8.65 14.33
C VAL A 29 7.08 -7.47 14.09
N VAL A 30 6.99 -6.53 15.05
CA VAL A 30 6.19 -5.30 14.90
C VAL A 30 6.72 -4.44 13.76
N VAL A 31 8.04 -4.24 13.65
CA VAL A 31 8.65 -3.50 12.51
C VAL A 31 8.26 -4.14 11.19
N ALA A 32 8.50 -5.44 11.03
CA ALA A 32 8.21 -6.16 9.81
C ALA A 32 6.70 -6.09 9.47
N CYS A 33 5.83 -6.38 10.43
CA CYS A 33 4.39 -6.33 10.26
C CYS A 33 3.91 -4.93 9.85
N SER A 34 4.37 -3.88 10.56
CA SER A 34 3.98 -2.50 10.29
C SER A 34 4.44 -2.02 8.91
N LEU A 35 5.66 -2.38 8.49
CA LEU A 35 6.18 -2.00 7.18
C LEU A 35 5.44 -2.71 6.04
N PHE A 36 5.17 -4.00 6.17
CA PHE A 36 4.43 -4.75 5.14
C PHE A 36 2.96 -4.30 5.06
N LEU A 37 2.28 -4.11 6.19
CA LEU A 37 0.93 -3.56 6.19
C LEU A 37 0.91 -2.14 5.62
N GLY A 38 1.88 -1.30 6.01
CA GLY A 38 2.04 0.06 5.49
C GLY A 38 2.31 0.10 3.98
N LEU A 39 3.06 -0.87 3.45
CA LEU A 39 3.30 -0.99 2.01
C LEU A 39 1.98 -1.26 1.25
N ILE A 40 1.19 -2.23 1.72
CA ILE A 40 -0.09 -2.58 1.09
C ILE A 40 -1.10 -1.44 1.23
N SER A 41 -1.18 -0.82 2.40
CA SER A 41 -2.06 0.32 2.65
C SER A 41 -1.69 1.52 1.77
N SER A 42 -0.40 1.78 1.58
CA SER A 42 0.10 2.83 0.70
C SER A 42 -0.24 2.54 -0.76
N LEU A 43 -0.05 1.28 -1.22
CA LEU A 43 -0.43 0.86 -2.57
C LEU A 43 -1.94 1.06 -2.82
N LYS A 44 -2.78 0.55 -1.92
CA LYS A 44 -4.24 0.73 -2.01
C LYS A 44 -4.63 2.21 -2.04
N ARG A 45 -4.03 3.01 -1.18
CA ARG A 45 -4.29 4.45 -1.12
C ARG A 45 -3.94 5.12 -2.45
N THR A 46 -2.74 4.88 -2.98
CA THR A 46 -2.29 5.42 -4.25
C THR A 46 -3.24 5.08 -5.40
N ILE A 47 -3.70 3.82 -5.47
CA ILE A 47 -4.66 3.39 -6.50
C ILE A 47 -6.01 4.08 -6.31
N VAL A 48 -6.59 4.07 -5.10
CA VAL A 48 -7.92 4.62 -4.85
C VAL A 48 -7.95 6.15 -5.00
N THR A 49 -6.89 6.86 -4.59
CA THR A 49 -6.82 8.32 -4.75
C THR A 49 -6.66 8.77 -6.20
N THR A 50 -6.41 7.85 -7.13
CA THR A 50 -6.36 8.14 -8.56
C THR A 50 -7.75 8.45 -9.13
N GLY A 51 -8.82 7.88 -8.58
CA GLY A 51 -10.19 8.07 -9.05
C GLY A 51 -10.79 9.40 -8.63
N ASN A 52 -11.44 10.09 -9.59
CA ASN A 52 -12.23 11.28 -9.31
C ASN A 52 -13.73 10.91 -9.32
N PRO A 53 -14.55 11.33 -8.32
CA PRO A 53 -15.96 10.97 -8.23
C PRO A 53 -16.84 11.53 -9.37
N LEU A 54 -16.39 12.56 -10.06
CA LEU A 54 -17.07 13.14 -11.21
C LEU A 54 -16.53 12.64 -12.56
N ASN A 55 -15.61 11.69 -12.55
CA ASN A 55 -15.13 11.06 -13.77
C ASN A 55 -15.76 9.70 -13.97
N LEU A 56 -16.05 9.38 -15.22
CA LEU A 56 -16.47 8.04 -15.68
C LEU A 56 -15.37 7.41 -16.52
N VAL A 57 -15.22 6.12 -16.35
CA VAL A 57 -14.38 5.25 -17.18
C VAL A 57 -15.30 4.46 -18.08
N VAL A 58 -15.10 4.56 -19.39
CA VAL A 58 -15.84 3.79 -20.38
C VAL A 58 -14.89 2.84 -21.08
N MET A 59 -15.21 1.56 -21.06
CA MET A 59 -14.43 0.49 -21.64
C MET A 59 -15.32 -0.46 -22.45
N ARG A 60 -14.71 -1.37 -23.20
CA ARG A 60 -15.44 -2.44 -23.85
C ARG A 60 -16.03 -3.38 -22.78
N LYS A 61 -17.27 -3.78 -22.96
CA LYS A 61 -17.97 -4.72 -22.08
C LYS A 61 -17.20 -6.01 -21.92
N GLY A 62 -16.99 -6.41 -20.65
CA GLY A 62 -16.20 -7.59 -20.29
C GLY A 62 -14.69 -7.36 -20.20
N SER A 63 -14.23 -6.11 -20.25
CA SER A 63 -12.82 -5.76 -20.00
C SER A 63 -12.63 -5.44 -18.53
N ASP A 64 -11.59 -6.03 -17.90
CA ASP A 64 -11.29 -5.81 -16.48
C ASP A 64 -10.44 -4.55 -16.25
N ASN A 65 -9.71 -4.10 -17.27
CA ASN A 65 -8.82 -2.93 -17.19
C ASN A 65 -8.59 -2.29 -18.56
N ASP A 66 -8.00 -1.08 -18.56
CA ASP A 66 -7.67 -0.32 -19.76
C ASP A 66 -6.80 -1.10 -20.77
N GLY A 67 -5.84 -1.88 -20.25
CA GLY A 67 -4.91 -2.61 -21.14
C GLY A 67 -5.57 -3.73 -21.96
N SER A 68 -6.68 -4.29 -21.45
CA SER A 68 -7.47 -5.35 -22.13
C SER A 68 -8.62 -4.81 -22.96
N SER A 69 -8.96 -3.54 -22.82
CA SER A 69 -10.09 -2.90 -23.49
C SER A 69 -9.69 -2.34 -24.87
N GLN A 70 -10.68 -2.26 -25.74
CA GLN A 70 -10.53 -1.72 -27.10
C GLN A 70 -11.77 -0.91 -27.45
N LEU A 71 -11.57 0.33 -27.86
CA LEU A 71 -12.64 1.27 -28.19
C LEU A 71 -12.38 1.90 -29.57
N SER A 72 -13.42 1.95 -30.39
CA SER A 72 -13.33 2.49 -31.73
C SER A 72 -13.49 4.01 -31.76
N ILE A 73 -13.08 4.62 -32.89
CA ILE A 73 -13.25 6.06 -33.13
C ILE A 73 -14.73 6.42 -33.14
N GLU A 74 -15.58 5.59 -33.76
CA GLU A 74 -17.00 5.81 -33.90
C GLU A 74 -17.70 5.85 -32.53
N ALA A 75 -17.31 4.94 -31.62
CA ALA A 75 -17.84 4.93 -30.26
C ALA A 75 -17.46 6.22 -29.52
N TYR A 76 -16.20 6.65 -29.59
CA TYR A 76 -15.76 7.93 -29.03
C TYR A 76 -16.55 9.11 -29.61
N GLN A 77 -16.67 9.20 -30.92
CA GLN A 77 -17.37 10.30 -31.60
C GLN A 77 -18.86 10.35 -31.23
N ALA A 78 -19.49 9.21 -30.99
CA ALA A 78 -20.89 9.16 -30.59
C ALA A 78 -21.10 9.61 -29.15
N ILE A 79 -20.22 9.16 -28.24
CA ILE A 79 -20.41 9.36 -26.79
C ILE A 79 -19.99 10.77 -26.34
N ARG A 80 -18.94 11.34 -26.94
CA ARG A 80 -18.37 12.62 -26.51
C ARG A 80 -19.34 13.78 -26.43
N TYR A 81 -20.48 13.68 -27.11
CA TYR A 81 -21.51 14.71 -27.14
C TYR A 81 -22.77 14.33 -26.35
N PHE A 82 -22.74 13.29 -25.54
CA PHE A 82 -23.89 12.96 -24.70
C PHE A 82 -24.15 14.07 -23.67
N ASP A 83 -25.44 14.30 -23.38
CA ASP A 83 -25.84 15.26 -22.35
C ASP A 83 -25.31 14.77 -20.99
N GLY A 84 -24.95 15.71 -20.11
CA GLY A 84 -24.36 15.43 -18.80
C GLY A 84 -22.84 15.39 -18.80
N ILE A 85 -22.17 15.41 -19.96
CA ILE A 85 -20.72 15.57 -20.05
C ILE A 85 -20.37 17.06 -19.85
N ALA A 86 -19.43 17.33 -18.95
CA ALA A 86 -18.94 18.69 -18.71
C ALA A 86 -18.25 19.26 -19.94
N ARG A 87 -18.26 20.57 -20.08
CA ARG A 87 -17.61 21.29 -21.17
C ARG A 87 -16.63 22.30 -20.63
N ASN A 88 -15.57 22.56 -21.36
CA ASN A 88 -14.62 23.62 -21.04
C ASN A 88 -15.15 25.02 -21.46
N ALA A 89 -14.35 26.05 -21.21
CA ALA A 89 -14.71 27.44 -21.54
C ALA A 89 -14.96 27.69 -23.07
N GLU A 90 -14.39 26.83 -23.93
CA GLU A 90 -14.57 26.87 -25.39
C GLU A 90 -15.71 25.97 -25.87
N ASP A 91 -16.61 25.56 -24.97
CA ASP A 91 -17.74 24.66 -25.24
C ASP A 91 -17.35 23.27 -25.80
N ARG A 92 -16.10 22.83 -25.55
CA ARG A 92 -15.63 21.50 -25.94
C ARG A 92 -15.92 20.50 -24.84
N PRO A 93 -16.44 19.29 -25.16
CA PRO A 93 -16.73 18.29 -24.17
C PRO A 93 -15.45 17.77 -23.50
N LEU A 94 -15.51 17.60 -22.18
CA LEU A 94 -14.44 17.02 -21.39
C LEU A 94 -14.49 15.48 -21.49
N ALA A 95 -14.08 14.99 -22.64
CA ALA A 95 -14.04 13.58 -23.01
C ALA A 95 -12.64 13.26 -23.56
N SER A 96 -11.85 12.51 -22.84
CA SER A 96 -10.48 12.11 -23.17
C SER A 96 -10.46 10.67 -23.69
N PRO A 97 -10.23 10.45 -24.99
CA PRO A 97 -9.95 9.13 -25.51
C PRO A 97 -8.51 8.74 -25.13
N GLU A 98 -8.34 7.58 -24.57
CA GLU A 98 -7.06 7.16 -24.01
C GLU A 98 -6.62 5.80 -24.53
N LEU A 99 -5.32 5.66 -24.77
CA LEU A 99 -4.68 4.41 -25.11
C LEU A 99 -3.66 4.06 -24.04
N VAL A 100 -3.79 2.87 -23.45
CA VAL A 100 -2.85 2.38 -22.45
C VAL A 100 -2.01 1.24 -23.02
N VAL A 101 -0.70 1.39 -22.94
CA VAL A 101 0.28 0.34 -23.26
C VAL A 101 1.31 0.21 -22.14
N GLN A 102 1.96 -0.94 -22.05
CA GLN A 102 2.89 -1.26 -20.97
C GLN A 102 4.24 -1.73 -21.54
N PRO A 103 5.04 -0.83 -22.14
CA PRO A 103 6.36 -1.19 -22.61
C PRO A 103 7.33 -1.40 -21.45
N PHE A 104 8.41 -2.13 -21.72
CA PHE A 104 9.55 -2.21 -20.82
C PHE A 104 10.44 -0.98 -20.98
N LEU A 105 10.71 -0.30 -19.89
CA LEU A 105 11.73 0.75 -19.81
C LEU A 105 12.98 0.21 -19.09
N ARG A 106 14.14 0.73 -19.47
CA ARG A 106 15.40 0.43 -18.78
C ARG A 106 15.52 1.27 -17.51
N THR A 107 15.80 0.61 -16.40
CA THR A 107 16.16 1.30 -15.16
C THR A 107 17.63 1.71 -15.21
N LYS A 108 18.00 2.76 -14.46
CA LYS A 108 19.41 3.21 -14.33
C LYS A 108 20.34 2.14 -13.77
N ASP A 109 19.79 1.15 -13.06
CA ASP A 109 20.52 0.00 -12.50
C ASP A 109 20.71 -1.14 -13.52
N GLY A 110 20.31 -0.95 -14.79
CA GLY A 110 20.43 -1.94 -15.87
C GLY A 110 19.31 -2.96 -15.92
N GLY A 111 18.28 -2.86 -15.06
CA GLY A 111 17.08 -3.70 -15.10
C GLY A 111 16.08 -3.28 -16.19
N ARG A 112 14.95 -3.98 -16.25
CA ARG A 112 13.81 -3.63 -17.09
C ARG A 112 12.53 -3.74 -16.28
N GLU A 113 11.67 -2.74 -16.38
CA GLU A 113 10.39 -2.69 -15.68
C GLU A 113 9.27 -2.29 -16.63
N ASN A 114 8.08 -2.82 -16.39
CA ASN A 114 6.88 -2.40 -17.10
C ASN A 114 6.43 -1.03 -16.57
N VAL A 115 6.31 -0.06 -17.46
CA VAL A 115 5.79 1.27 -17.15
C VAL A 115 4.51 1.49 -17.93
N LEU A 116 3.51 2.08 -17.28
CA LEU A 116 2.27 2.46 -17.96
C LEU A 116 2.52 3.71 -18.79
N VAL A 117 2.33 3.58 -20.09
CA VAL A 117 2.35 4.70 -21.03
C VAL A 117 0.92 4.96 -21.46
N ARG A 118 0.47 6.18 -21.21
CA ARG A 118 -0.86 6.63 -21.56
C ARG A 118 -0.80 7.60 -22.72
N GLY A 119 -1.38 7.20 -23.83
CA GLY A 119 -1.67 8.12 -24.95
C GLY A 119 -2.92 8.92 -24.64
N VAL A 120 -2.84 10.22 -24.69
CA VAL A 120 -3.94 11.14 -24.37
C VAL A 120 -4.04 12.26 -25.42
N GLU A 121 -5.19 12.92 -25.48
CA GLU A 121 -5.33 14.22 -26.12
C GLU A 121 -5.11 15.35 -25.09
N PRO A 122 -4.82 16.60 -25.50
CA PRO A 122 -4.60 17.72 -24.56
C PRO A 122 -5.76 17.98 -23.59
N VAL A 123 -6.99 17.57 -23.94
CA VAL A 123 -8.18 17.65 -23.07
C VAL A 123 -8.04 16.83 -21.79
N ALA A 124 -7.15 15.84 -21.75
CA ALA A 124 -6.94 14.98 -20.61
C ALA A 124 -6.58 15.75 -19.33
N LEU A 125 -5.81 16.85 -19.43
CA LEU A 125 -5.49 17.69 -18.27
C LEU A 125 -6.74 18.31 -17.62
N ALA A 126 -7.77 18.62 -18.40
CA ALA A 126 -9.02 19.16 -17.88
C ALA A 126 -9.94 18.06 -17.31
N VAL A 127 -9.77 16.81 -17.75
CA VAL A 127 -10.48 15.65 -17.20
C VAL A 127 -9.82 15.15 -15.92
N HIS A 128 -8.50 15.05 -15.91
CA HIS A 128 -7.68 14.62 -14.77
C HIS A 128 -7.14 15.81 -14.01
N GLU A 129 -8.00 16.55 -13.30
CA GLU A 129 -7.68 17.80 -12.60
C GLU A 129 -6.52 17.69 -11.59
N GLN A 130 -6.27 16.48 -11.05
CA GLN A 130 -5.15 16.22 -10.13
C GLN A 130 -3.80 16.19 -10.84
N VAL A 131 -3.76 16.10 -12.17
CA VAL A 131 -2.52 16.08 -12.94
C VAL A 131 -2.13 17.51 -13.31
N GLN A 132 -0.98 17.95 -12.81
CA GLN A 132 -0.46 19.30 -13.05
C GLN A 132 0.99 19.21 -13.56
N VAL A 133 1.26 19.84 -14.71
CA VAL A 133 2.63 19.97 -15.21
C VAL A 133 3.37 20.99 -14.35
N THR A 134 4.37 20.51 -13.61
CA THR A 134 5.14 21.32 -12.65
C THR A 134 6.43 21.85 -13.22
N GLU A 135 7.01 21.17 -14.21
CA GLU A 135 8.25 21.56 -14.88
C GLU A 135 8.10 21.36 -16.39
N GLY A 136 8.61 22.30 -17.18
CA GLY A 136 8.50 22.25 -18.63
C GLY A 136 7.09 22.61 -19.12
N ARG A 137 6.58 21.83 -20.08
CA ARG A 137 5.26 22.04 -20.70
C ARG A 137 4.59 20.71 -21.08
N MET A 138 3.31 20.75 -21.39
CA MET A 138 2.61 19.63 -22.02
C MET A 138 3.20 19.38 -23.41
N PHE A 139 3.13 18.12 -23.87
CA PHE A 139 3.56 17.76 -25.22
C PHE A 139 2.72 18.46 -26.28
N THR A 140 3.34 18.72 -27.42
CA THR A 140 2.64 19.18 -28.63
C THR A 140 2.14 17.95 -29.40
N PRO A 141 0.88 17.90 -29.83
CA PRO A 141 0.40 16.79 -30.66
C PRO A 141 1.27 16.56 -31.90
N SER A 142 1.52 15.29 -32.23
CA SER A 142 2.31 14.85 -33.39
C SER A 142 3.78 15.31 -33.42
N SER A 143 4.44 15.39 -32.23
CA SER A 143 5.84 15.84 -32.13
C SER A 143 6.78 14.84 -31.45
N HIS A 144 6.33 13.61 -31.18
CA HIS A 144 7.08 12.58 -30.46
C HIS A 144 7.64 13.10 -29.12
N GLU A 145 6.83 13.89 -28.43
CA GLU A 145 7.13 14.43 -27.12
C GLU A 145 6.40 13.62 -26.02
N ALA A 146 7.03 13.54 -24.85
CA ALA A 146 6.50 12.89 -23.67
C ALA A 146 6.48 13.83 -22.47
N VAL A 147 5.49 13.66 -21.58
CA VAL A 147 5.46 14.23 -20.25
C VAL A 147 5.50 13.09 -19.24
N VAL A 148 6.39 13.15 -18.28
CA VAL A 148 6.63 12.06 -17.33
C VAL A 148 6.12 12.41 -15.95
N GLY A 149 5.50 11.45 -15.28
CA GLY A 149 5.13 11.58 -13.88
C GLY A 149 6.36 11.65 -12.97
N ARG A 150 6.24 12.32 -11.83
CA ARG A 150 7.35 12.50 -10.87
C ARG A 150 7.95 11.18 -10.40
N GLY A 151 7.19 10.11 -10.30
CA GLY A 151 7.66 8.78 -9.93
C GLY A 151 8.52 8.09 -11.00
N VAL A 152 8.41 8.52 -12.27
CA VAL A 152 9.22 8.03 -13.40
C VAL A 152 10.57 8.74 -13.42
N LEU A 153 10.56 10.01 -13.01
CA LEU A 153 11.76 10.87 -12.99
C LEU A 153 12.86 10.26 -12.10
N GLY A 154 14.05 10.18 -12.63
CA GLY A 154 15.22 9.71 -11.89
C GLY A 154 15.38 8.18 -11.80
N ARG A 155 14.34 7.38 -12.12
CA ARG A 155 14.35 5.92 -12.06
C ARG A 155 14.78 5.28 -13.37
N TYR A 156 14.29 5.79 -14.50
CA TYR A 156 14.53 5.22 -15.82
C TYR A 156 15.55 6.02 -16.61
N GLU A 157 16.27 5.33 -17.52
CA GLU A 157 17.18 5.96 -18.46
C GLU A 157 16.41 6.88 -19.41
N GLY A 158 16.89 8.09 -19.62
CA GLY A 158 16.27 9.05 -20.53
C GLY A 158 14.98 9.72 -20.01
N ALA A 159 14.55 9.49 -18.76
CA ALA A 159 13.33 10.08 -18.21
C ALA A 159 13.50 11.51 -17.65
N ALA A 160 14.67 12.13 -17.78
CA ALA A 160 14.90 13.49 -17.32
C ALA A 160 14.38 14.54 -18.33
N LEU A 161 14.01 15.71 -17.83
CA LEU A 161 13.55 16.80 -18.68
C LEU A 161 14.60 17.14 -19.76
N GLY A 162 14.18 17.23 -21.01
CA GLY A 162 15.04 17.49 -22.17
C GLY A 162 15.79 16.27 -22.71
N SER A 163 15.71 15.12 -22.05
CA SER A 163 16.33 13.86 -22.50
C SER A 163 15.44 13.08 -23.46
N ASP A 164 16.02 12.09 -24.13
CA ASP A 164 15.33 11.19 -25.04
C ASP A 164 15.02 9.88 -24.33
N LEU A 165 13.73 9.58 -24.17
CA LEU A 165 13.20 8.37 -23.56
C LEU A 165 12.90 7.33 -24.64
N GLN A 166 13.57 6.19 -24.58
CA GLN A 166 13.27 5.06 -25.47
C GLN A 166 12.13 4.21 -24.88
N MET A 167 11.00 4.15 -25.58
CA MET A 167 9.88 3.26 -25.23
C MET A 167 9.27 2.65 -26.49
N GLY A 168 8.96 1.36 -26.40
CA GLY A 168 8.45 0.64 -27.56
C GLY A 168 9.44 0.64 -28.73
N ARG A 169 9.03 1.22 -29.84
CA ARG A 169 9.85 1.38 -31.06
C ARG A 169 10.31 2.81 -31.28
N GLY A 170 9.73 3.75 -30.54
CA GLY A 170 9.96 5.17 -30.71
C GLY A 170 10.94 5.73 -29.70
N THR A 171 11.50 6.88 -30.06
CA THR A 171 12.26 7.75 -29.15
C THR A 171 11.42 8.98 -28.90
N TRP A 172 11.18 9.28 -27.63
CA TRP A 172 10.28 10.34 -27.19
C TRP A 172 11.04 11.40 -26.41
N LYS A 173 10.93 12.65 -26.80
CA LYS A 173 11.61 13.74 -26.07
C LYS A 173 10.81 14.13 -24.85
N VAL A 174 11.41 14.05 -23.67
CA VAL A 174 10.77 14.48 -22.42
C VAL A 174 10.74 16.00 -22.36
N VAL A 175 9.55 16.59 -22.46
CA VAL A 175 9.32 18.06 -22.51
C VAL A 175 8.68 18.61 -21.24
N GLY A 176 8.19 17.76 -20.37
CA GLY A 176 7.58 18.17 -19.11
C GLY A 176 7.56 17.08 -18.06
N ILE A 177 7.39 17.52 -16.83
CA ILE A 177 7.23 16.67 -15.64
C ILE A 177 5.92 17.07 -14.98
N PHE A 178 5.10 16.10 -14.59
CA PHE A 178 3.86 16.36 -13.88
C PHE A 178 3.84 15.72 -12.51
N ASP A 179 3.07 16.34 -11.62
CA ASP A 179 2.68 15.84 -10.32
C ASP A 179 1.19 15.48 -10.35
N ALA A 180 0.78 14.49 -9.59
CA ALA A 180 -0.61 14.04 -9.55
C ALA A 180 -1.08 13.71 -8.12
N ALA A 181 -0.62 14.48 -7.14
CA ALA A 181 -1.00 14.41 -5.73
C ALA A 181 -0.85 13.01 -5.09
N GLY A 182 0.18 12.26 -5.49
CA GLY A 182 0.45 10.91 -4.96
C GLY A 182 -0.45 9.82 -5.55
N SER A 183 -1.14 10.09 -6.65
CA SER A 183 -1.93 9.11 -7.39
C SER A 183 -1.05 8.20 -8.26
N SER A 184 -1.63 7.13 -8.82
CA SER A 184 -0.90 6.21 -9.71
C SER A 184 -0.42 6.87 -10.99
N PHE A 185 -1.02 7.98 -11.41
CA PHE A 185 -0.59 8.75 -12.57
C PHE A 185 0.88 9.22 -12.46
N GLU A 186 1.38 9.48 -11.25
CA GLU A 186 2.80 9.87 -11.07
C GLU A 186 3.80 8.80 -11.54
N SER A 187 3.34 7.57 -11.73
CA SER A 187 4.15 6.46 -12.23
C SER A 187 3.98 6.23 -13.73
N GLU A 188 3.30 7.14 -14.43
CA GLU A 188 2.99 7.01 -15.86
C GLU A 188 3.84 7.96 -16.72
N VAL A 189 3.88 7.62 -18.01
CA VAL A 189 4.38 8.49 -19.09
C VAL A 189 3.19 8.85 -19.98
N TRP A 190 2.97 10.14 -20.23
CA TRP A 190 1.88 10.65 -21.07
C TRP A 190 2.42 11.17 -22.40
N VAL A 191 1.79 10.74 -23.47
CA VAL A 191 2.19 11.06 -24.85
C VAL A 191 0.95 11.29 -25.73
N ASP A 192 1.13 11.74 -26.98
CA ASP A 192 0.04 11.83 -27.94
C ASP A 192 -0.53 10.44 -28.24
N VAL A 193 -1.87 10.32 -28.16
CA VAL A 193 -2.58 9.05 -28.31
C VAL A 193 -2.43 8.43 -29.71
N ARG A 194 -2.37 9.27 -30.77
CA ARG A 194 -2.25 8.80 -32.15
C ARG A 194 -0.86 8.28 -32.43
N GLU A 195 0.16 8.99 -31.96
CA GLU A 195 1.55 8.56 -32.10
C GLU A 195 1.82 7.27 -31.34
N LEU A 196 1.30 7.16 -30.11
CA LEU A 196 1.40 5.92 -29.34
C LEU A 196 0.70 4.75 -30.03
N GLY A 197 -0.48 4.99 -30.62
CA GLY A 197 -1.21 3.98 -31.39
C GLY A 197 -0.41 3.47 -32.59
N ASN A 198 0.27 4.38 -33.30
CA ASN A 198 1.14 4.05 -34.44
C ASN A 198 2.38 3.27 -34.00
N ASP A 199 3.05 3.71 -32.94
CA ASP A 199 4.24 3.03 -32.37
C ASP A 199 3.92 1.62 -31.87
N ALA A 200 2.81 1.48 -31.15
CA ALA A 200 2.32 0.22 -30.61
C ALA A 200 1.63 -0.69 -31.65
N LYS A 201 1.43 -0.21 -32.90
CA LYS A 201 0.68 -0.89 -33.98
C LYS A 201 -0.70 -1.39 -33.51
N ARG A 202 -1.42 -0.57 -32.77
CA ARG A 202 -2.76 -0.92 -32.31
C ARG A 202 -3.78 -0.75 -33.43
N PHE A 203 -4.60 -1.80 -33.63
CA PHE A 203 -5.72 -1.75 -34.56
C PHE A 203 -6.84 -0.82 -34.08
N PHE A 204 -7.17 -0.93 -32.79
CA PHE A 204 -8.09 0.00 -32.14
C PHE A 204 -7.28 1.15 -31.53
N PRO A 205 -7.64 2.40 -31.84
CA PRO A 205 -6.84 3.56 -31.42
C PRO A 205 -6.95 3.89 -29.93
N TYR A 206 -8.00 3.40 -29.27
CA TYR A 206 -8.26 3.70 -27.86
C TYR A 206 -8.44 2.43 -27.02
N SER A 207 -7.98 2.49 -25.79
CA SER A 207 -8.25 1.49 -24.76
C SER A 207 -9.53 1.82 -24.00
N GLY A 208 -9.83 3.09 -23.80
CA GLY A 208 -10.98 3.55 -23.07
C GLY A 208 -11.23 5.03 -23.27
N LEU A 209 -12.26 5.51 -22.60
CA LEU A 209 -12.64 6.91 -22.63
C LEU A 209 -12.82 7.39 -21.19
N ARG A 210 -12.23 8.53 -20.86
CA ARG A 210 -12.48 9.23 -19.60
C ARG A 210 -13.40 10.40 -19.86
N LEU A 211 -14.50 10.46 -19.11
CA LEU A 211 -15.52 11.51 -19.24
C LEU A 211 -15.60 12.27 -17.93
N ARG A 212 -15.57 13.60 -17.99
CA ARG A 212 -15.91 14.44 -16.86
C ARG A 212 -17.40 14.73 -16.89
N VAL A 213 -18.11 14.43 -15.81
CA VAL A 213 -19.54 14.70 -15.68
C VAL A 213 -19.77 16.11 -15.17
N ALA A 214 -20.79 16.80 -15.68
CA ALA A 214 -21.09 18.18 -15.33
C ALA A 214 -21.56 18.34 -13.89
N SER A 215 -22.34 17.38 -13.39
CA SER A 215 -22.82 17.36 -12.00
C SER A 215 -22.96 15.92 -11.46
N PRO A 216 -22.97 15.73 -10.13
CA PRO A 216 -23.21 14.41 -9.55
C PRO A 216 -24.55 13.78 -9.95
N ALA A 217 -25.56 14.60 -10.28
CA ALA A 217 -26.88 14.13 -10.71
C ALA A 217 -26.87 13.50 -12.10
N ASP A 218 -25.91 13.88 -12.95
CA ASP A 218 -25.81 13.39 -14.32
C ASP A 218 -25.07 12.04 -14.40
N VAL A 219 -24.43 11.59 -13.32
CA VAL A 219 -23.61 10.36 -13.31
C VAL A 219 -24.45 9.13 -13.67
N GLU A 220 -25.52 8.86 -12.94
CA GLU A 220 -26.34 7.67 -13.14
C GLU A 220 -27.08 7.66 -14.50
N PRO A 221 -27.68 8.80 -14.95
CA PRO A 221 -28.26 8.87 -16.28
C PRO A 221 -27.25 8.58 -17.40
N LEU A 222 -26.01 9.13 -17.28
CA LEU A 222 -24.98 8.94 -18.29
C LEU A 222 -24.43 7.52 -18.30
N LEU A 223 -24.25 6.88 -17.16
CA LEU A 223 -23.86 5.47 -17.03
C LEU A 223 -24.87 4.58 -17.76
N ARG A 224 -26.16 4.70 -17.44
CA ARG A 224 -27.22 3.92 -18.11
C ARG A 224 -27.27 4.15 -19.60
N ARG A 225 -27.15 5.41 -20.04
CA ARG A 225 -27.19 5.75 -21.46
C ARG A 225 -26.06 5.10 -22.26
N ILE A 226 -24.86 4.94 -21.65
CA ILE A 226 -23.73 4.29 -22.30
C ILE A 226 -23.89 2.77 -22.26
N ASP A 227 -24.29 2.20 -21.13
CA ASP A 227 -24.41 0.75 -20.94
C ASP A 227 -25.55 0.13 -21.75
N ASP A 228 -26.64 0.90 -21.94
CA ASP A 228 -27.82 0.49 -22.69
C ASP A 228 -27.68 0.72 -24.21
N ASP A 229 -26.58 1.35 -24.68
CA ASP A 229 -26.36 1.58 -26.10
C ASP A 229 -25.92 0.29 -26.81
N PRO A 230 -26.80 -0.35 -27.61
CA PRO A 230 -26.50 -1.65 -28.19
C PRO A 230 -25.46 -1.60 -29.31
N ARG A 231 -25.12 -0.40 -29.78
CA ARG A 231 -24.24 -0.21 -30.95
C ARG A 231 -22.79 -0.54 -30.65
N TYR A 232 -22.32 -0.32 -29.41
CA TYR A 232 -20.89 -0.32 -29.10
C TYR A 232 -20.46 -1.34 -28.05
N ALA A 233 -21.39 -2.04 -27.39
CA ALA A 233 -21.14 -3.02 -26.34
C ALA A 233 -20.11 -2.51 -25.30
N LEU A 234 -20.38 -1.34 -24.73
CA LEU A 234 -19.55 -0.66 -23.75
C LEU A 234 -20.07 -0.89 -22.33
N ASP A 235 -19.21 -0.67 -21.38
CA ASP A 235 -19.46 -0.67 -19.95
C ASP A 235 -18.88 0.62 -19.37
N ALA A 236 -19.74 1.37 -18.67
CA ALA A 236 -19.35 2.60 -18.02
C ALA A 236 -19.41 2.44 -16.50
N GLN A 237 -18.42 2.96 -15.81
CA GLN A 237 -18.38 2.94 -14.36
C GLN A 237 -17.74 4.21 -13.82
N ARG A 238 -18.02 4.55 -12.56
CA ARG A 238 -17.33 5.67 -11.90
C ARG A 238 -15.83 5.37 -11.81
N GLU A 239 -15.03 6.38 -12.03
CA GLU A 239 -13.57 6.22 -11.95
C GLU A 239 -13.12 5.76 -10.54
N THR A 240 -13.82 6.21 -9.49
CA THR A 240 -13.60 5.74 -8.11
C THR A 240 -13.85 4.25 -7.95
N ASP A 241 -14.90 3.72 -8.58
CA ASP A 241 -15.25 2.30 -8.49
C ASP A 241 -14.26 1.44 -9.30
N TYR A 242 -13.84 1.95 -10.46
CA TYR A 242 -12.80 1.33 -11.28
C TYR A 242 -11.50 1.13 -10.50
N TYR A 243 -10.98 2.20 -9.88
CA TYR A 243 -9.75 2.09 -9.10
C TYR A 243 -9.94 1.33 -7.78
N THR A 244 -11.12 1.36 -7.18
CA THR A 244 -11.44 0.52 -6.02
C THR A 244 -11.37 -0.95 -6.39
N LYS A 245 -11.99 -1.38 -7.49
CA LYS A 245 -11.89 -2.76 -8.00
C LYS A 245 -10.45 -3.15 -8.31
N GLN A 246 -9.66 -2.26 -8.92
CA GLN A 246 -8.24 -2.54 -9.15
C GLN A 246 -7.45 -2.72 -7.85
N SER A 247 -7.79 -1.96 -6.81
CA SER A 247 -7.16 -2.09 -5.49
C SER A 247 -7.47 -3.42 -4.80
N GLU A 248 -8.58 -4.09 -5.18
CA GLU A 248 -8.94 -5.40 -4.63
C GLU A 248 -7.92 -6.49 -4.99
N SER A 249 -7.19 -6.34 -6.09
CA SER A 249 -6.07 -7.23 -6.42
C SER A 249 -5.00 -7.24 -5.32
N ALA A 250 -4.85 -6.14 -4.58
CA ALA A 250 -3.96 -6.06 -3.42
C ALA A 250 -4.49 -6.83 -2.19
N ASN A 251 -5.77 -7.29 -2.18
CA ASN A 251 -6.31 -8.07 -1.07
C ASN A 251 -5.63 -9.43 -0.93
N SER A 252 -5.26 -10.06 -2.04
CA SER A 252 -4.51 -11.32 -2.01
C SER A 252 -3.14 -11.16 -1.35
N LEU A 253 -2.45 -10.05 -1.63
CA LEU A 253 -1.19 -9.69 -0.97
C LEU A 253 -1.41 -9.39 0.53
N TYR A 254 -2.50 -8.71 0.86
CA TYR A 254 -2.85 -8.44 2.25
C TYR A 254 -3.06 -9.74 3.05
N ILE A 255 -3.82 -10.69 2.51
CA ILE A 255 -4.03 -12.00 3.15
C ILE A 255 -2.70 -12.74 3.34
N LEU A 256 -1.83 -12.75 2.32
CA LEU A 256 -0.51 -13.36 2.40
C LEU A 256 0.34 -12.73 3.50
N VAL A 257 0.41 -11.40 3.57
CA VAL A 257 1.18 -10.66 4.59
C VAL A 257 0.64 -10.91 5.98
N VAL A 258 -0.69 -10.91 6.16
CA VAL A 258 -1.30 -11.25 7.46
C VAL A 258 -0.98 -12.68 7.86
N GLY A 259 -1.01 -13.63 6.91
CA GLY A 259 -0.59 -15.01 7.18
C GLY A 259 0.88 -15.11 7.63
N ILE A 260 1.79 -14.43 6.96
CA ILE A 260 3.21 -14.38 7.35
C ILE A 260 3.36 -13.70 8.72
N ALA A 261 2.65 -12.62 8.99
CA ALA A 261 2.69 -11.92 10.27
C ALA A 261 2.21 -12.81 11.42
N ILE A 262 1.16 -13.60 11.22
CA ILE A 262 0.68 -14.58 12.21
C ILE A 262 1.74 -15.65 12.47
N LEU A 263 2.34 -16.23 11.43
CA LEU A 263 3.40 -17.23 11.57
C LEU A 263 4.61 -16.66 12.29
N ALA A 264 5.05 -15.46 11.94
CA ALA A 264 6.13 -14.75 12.62
C ALA A 264 5.77 -14.45 14.09
N GLY A 265 4.52 -14.07 14.34
CA GLY A 265 3.99 -13.85 15.69
C GLY A 265 3.99 -15.12 16.55
N ILE A 266 3.63 -16.27 16.00
CA ILE A 266 3.72 -17.56 16.67
C ILE A 266 5.18 -17.87 17.02
N GLY A 267 6.12 -17.70 16.07
CA GLY A 267 7.55 -17.90 16.32
C GLY A 267 8.09 -16.98 17.42
N ALA A 268 7.73 -15.70 17.38
CA ALA A 268 8.07 -14.72 18.42
C ALA A 268 7.46 -15.09 19.78
N GLY A 269 6.21 -15.58 19.78
CA GLY A 269 5.52 -16.06 20.97
C GLY A 269 6.26 -17.24 21.64
N PHE A 270 6.72 -18.20 20.86
CA PHE A 270 7.56 -19.29 21.38
C PHE A 270 8.89 -18.78 21.93
N GLY A 271 9.58 -17.88 21.21
CA GLY A 271 10.81 -17.25 21.69
C GLY A 271 10.62 -16.50 23.00
N ALA A 272 9.59 -15.65 23.07
CA ALA A 272 9.24 -14.93 24.29
C ALA A 272 8.82 -15.88 25.42
N SER A 273 8.06 -16.94 25.12
CA SER A 273 7.69 -17.97 26.13
C SER A 273 8.91 -18.66 26.70
N ASN A 274 9.89 -19.02 25.87
CA ASN A 274 11.14 -19.65 26.35
C ASN A 274 11.92 -18.74 27.31
N THR A 275 12.02 -17.44 27.00
CA THR A 275 12.65 -16.47 27.90
C THR A 275 11.90 -16.32 29.23
N MET A 276 10.56 -16.38 29.19
CA MET A 276 9.70 -16.34 30.38
C MET A 276 9.83 -17.63 31.21
N TYR A 277 9.93 -18.82 30.59
CA TYR A 277 10.24 -20.06 31.33
C TYR A 277 11.57 -19.96 32.06
N ALA A 278 12.61 -19.44 31.44
CA ALA A 278 13.89 -19.20 32.10
C ALA A 278 13.78 -18.18 33.25
N ALA A 279 12.93 -17.16 33.10
CA ALA A 279 12.65 -16.18 34.16
C ALA A 279 11.96 -16.84 35.38
N VAL A 280 10.96 -17.68 35.15
CA VAL A 280 10.26 -18.45 36.20
C VAL A 280 11.20 -19.38 36.90
N GLN A 281 12.06 -20.13 36.21
CA GLN A 281 13.05 -21.01 36.80
C GLN A 281 14.04 -20.27 37.72
N ALA A 282 14.53 -19.12 37.29
CA ALA A 282 15.46 -18.29 38.05
C ALA A 282 14.84 -17.65 39.32
N ARG A 283 13.50 -17.67 39.44
CA ARG A 283 12.73 -17.09 40.58
C ARG A 283 11.97 -18.16 41.36
N THR A 284 12.33 -19.43 41.21
CA THR A 284 11.59 -20.55 41.84
C THR A 284 11.48 -20.38 43.34
N ALA A 285 12.58 -20.01 44.03
CA ALA A 285 12.59 -19.76 45.48
C ALA A 285 11.71 -18.57 45.89
N GLU A 286 11.78 -17.46 45.16
CA GLU A 286 10.97 -16.27 45.39
C GLU A 286 9.47 -16.59 45.25
N ILE A 287 9.09 -17.33 44.19
CA ILE A 287 7.72 -17.81 43.99
C ILE A 287 7.27 -18.72 45.12
N GLY A 288 8.16 -19.62 45.58
CA GLY A 288 7.92 -20.51 46.74
C GLY A 288 7.62 -19.71 48.00
N THR A 289 8.39 -18.70 48.30
CA THR A 289 8.21 -17.80 49.47
C THR A 289 6.87 -17.05 49.37
N LEU A 290 6.54 -16.45 48.21
CA LEU A 290 5.25 -15.79 48.02
C LEU A 290 4.07 -16.74 48.23
N ARG A 291 4.18 -17.97 47.73
CA ARG A 291 3.16 -19.01 47.91
C ARG A 291 3.03 -19.43 49.39
N ALA A 292 4.15 -19.53 50.14
CA ALA A 292 4.16 -19.83 51.57
C ALA A 292 3.52 -18.68 52.40
N LEU A 293 3.69 -17.43 51.99
CA LEU A 293 3.03 -16.25 52.55
C LEU A 293 1.54 -16.12 52.21
N GLY A 294 0.95 -17.07 51.47
CA GLY A 294 -0.49 -17.14 51.22
C GLY A 294 -0.98 -16.46 49.96
N PHE A 295 -0.08 -16.00 49.04
CA PHE A 295 -0.51 -15.47 47.73
C PHE A 295 -1.18 -16.58 46.92
N SER A 296 -2.31 -16.25 46.27
CA SER A 296 -3.08 -17.18 45.44
C SER A 296 -2.34 -17.56 44.14
N ARG A 297 -2.70 -18.72 43.56
CA ARG A 297 -2.18 -19.13 42.25
C ARG A 297 -2.52 -18.10 41.17
N ALA A 298 -3.75 -17.57 41.22
CA ALA A 298 -4.21 -16.54 40.27
C ALA A 298 -3.35 -15.26 40.39
N SER A 299 -2.94 -14.86 41.58
CA SER A 299 -2.09 -13.70 41.81
C SER A 299 -0.68 -13.89 41.23
N ILE A 300 -0.10 -15.08 41.33
CA ILE A 300 1.18 -15.39 40.69
C ILE A 300 1.05 -15.42 39.19
N LEU A 301 -0.01 -16.08 38.68
CA LEU A 301 -0.29 -16.13 37.23
C LEU A 301 -0.44 -14.73 36.63
N SER A 302 -1.30 -13.89 37.25
CA SER A 302 -1.54 -12.53 36.75
C SER A 302 -0.27 -11.65 36.79
N ALA A 303 0.60 -11.82 37.79
CA ALA A 303 1.85 -11.06 37.87
C ALA A 303 2.79 -11.37 36.68
N PHE A 304 2.97 -12.65 36.32
CA PHE A 304 3.80 -13.05 35.19
C PHE A 304 3.14 -12.73 33.86
N GLU A 305 1.81 -12.82 33.77
CA GLU A 305 1.07 -12.41 32.56
C GLU A 305 1.20 -10.91 32.30
N ILE A 306 1.03 -10.08 33.32
CA ILE A 306 1.26 -8.64 33.23
C ILE A 306 2.71 -8.35 32.83
N GLU A 307 3.70 -9.08 33.34
CA GLU A 307 5.10 -8.92 32.94
C GLU A 307 5.30 -9.21 31.46
N ALA A 308 4.69 -10.29 30.94
CA ALA A 308 4.75 -10.63 29.49
C ALA A 308 4.09 -9.59 28.60
N VAL A 309 2.91 -9.13 28.99
CA VAL A 309 2.16 -8.09 28.24
C VAL A 309 2.92 -6.75 28.27
N LEU A 310 3.52 -6.38 29.40
CA LEU A 310 4.34 -5.16 29.47
C LEU A 310 5.59 -5.25 28.58
N LEU A 311 6.25 -6.39 28.52
CA LEU A 311 7.39 -6.62 27.63
C LEU A 311 6.99 -6.53 26.17
N SER A 312 5.85 -7.11 25.80
CA SER A 312 5.32 -7.01 24.44
C SER A 312 4.88 -5.58 24.11
N GLY A 313 4.30 -4.85 25.06
CA GLY A 313 3.98 -3.44 24.92
C GLY A 313 5.21 -2.56 24.69
N LEU A 314 6.31 -2.82 25.43
CA LEU A 314 7.60 -2.15 25.18
C LEU A 314 8.15 -2.51 23.80
N GLY A 315 8.08 -3.78 23.40
CA GLY A 315 8.47 -4.24 22.07
C GLY A 315 7.65 -3.55 20.98
N PHE A 316 6.34 -3.39 21.19
CA PHE A 316 5.47 -2.63 20.27
C PHE A 316 5.91 -1.17 20.16
N LEU A 317 6.13 -0.47 21.28
CA LEU A 317 6.51 0.95 21.24
C LEU A 317 7.84 1.16 20.48
N ILE A 318 8.84 0.31 20.76
CA ILE A 318 10.13 0.36 20.08
C ILE A 318 9.94 0.02 18.60
N GLY A 319 9.22 -1.07 18.28
CA GLY A 319 8.99 -1.53 16.93
C GLY A 319 8.21 -0.52 16.09
N ALA A 320 7.15 0.08 16.65
CA ALA A 320 6.36 1.11 15.99
C ALA A 320 7.21 2.37 15.70
N GLY A 321 7.99 2.84 16.67
CA GLY A 321 8.91 3.96 16.48
C GLY A 321 9.95 3.69 15.39
N CYS A 322 10.55 2.49 15.39
CA CYS A 322 11.48 2.08 14.33
C CYS A 322 10.79 1.96 12.97
N ALA A 323 9.58 1.42 12.89
CA ALA A 323 8.84 1.29 11.64
C ALA A 323 8.51 2.67 11.03
N ILE A 324 8.05 3.61 11.86
CA ILE A 324 7.78 5.00 11.42
C ILE A 324 9.08 5.66 10.96
N GLY A 325 10.14 5.58 11.75
CA GLY A 325 11.44 6.16 11.41
C GLY A 325 12.02 5.57 10.11
N LEU A 326 11.96 4.24 9.95
CA LEU A 326 12.46 3.57 8.76
C LEU A 326 11.60 3.89 7.53
N SER A 327 10.28 3.96 7.65
CA SER A 327 9.41 4.35 6.54
C SER A 327 9.69 5.79 6.07
N ALA A 328 9.91 6.71 7.01
CA ALA A 328 10.29 8.09 6.69
C ALA A 328 11.67 8.16 6.02
N LEU A 329 12.65 7.41 6.53
CA LEU A 329 14.01 7.35 5.97
C LEU A 329 13.99 6.79 4.54
N LEU A 330 13.26 5.71 4.30
CA LEU A 330 13.10 5.12 2.96
C LEU A 330 12.42 6.11 2.00
N GLY A 331 11.42 6.86 2.47
CA GLY A 331 10.78 7.91 1.67
C GLY A 331 11.75 9.02 1.24
N VAL A 332 12.65 9.46 2.13
CA VAL A 332 13.65 10.50 1.83
C VAL A 332 14.76 9.96 0.93
N LEU A 333 15.27 8.77 1.20
CA LEU A 333 16.44 8.23 0.47
C LEU A 333 16.09 7.70 -0.92
N LEU A 334 14.93 7.06 -1.07
CA LEU A 334 14.53 6.38 -2.31
C LEU A 334 13.49 7.16 -3.13
N GLY A 335 12.94 8.26 -2.60
CA GLY A 335 11.87 9.02 -3.24
C GLY A 335 10.55 8.23 -3.38
N GLY A 336 10.54 6.96 -3.02
CA GLY A 336 9.44 6.03 -3.11
C GLY A 336 9.92 4.59 -3.34
N VAL A 337 9.07 3.63 -3.01
CA VAL A 337 9.29 2.21 -3.27
C VAL A 337 8.55 1.83 -4.53
N ALA A 338 9.26 1.33 -5.54
CA ALA A 338 8.61 0.81 -6.72
C ALA A 338 8.03 -0.56 -6.40
N PHE A 339 6.74 -0.69 -6.64
CA PHE A 339 6.03 -1.94 -6.54
C PHE A 339 5.50 -2.32 -7.92
N GLY A 340 6.03 -3.39 -8.47
CA GLY A 340 5.64 -3.92 -9.77
C GLY A 340 5.95 -5.40 -9.85
N ALA A 341 5.25 -6.10 -10.73
CA ALA A 341 5.55 -7.47 -11.11
C ALA A 341 5.51 -7.56 -12.64
N ALA A 342 5.98 -8.66 -13.21
CA ALA A 342 5.96 -8.87 -14.66
C ALA A 342 4.54 -8.76 -15.27
N THR A 343 3.51 -8.92 -14.45
CA THR A 343 2.08 -8.84 -14.83
C THR A 343 1.42 -7.52 -14.44
N PHE A 344 2.10 -6.65 -13.68
CA PHE A 344 1.58 -5.37 -13.19
C PHE A 344 2.51 -4.24 -13.58
N THR A 345 1.93 -3.07 -13.88
CA THR A 345 2.71 -1.83 -14.04
C THR A 345 3.43 -1.49 -12.74
N THR A 346 4.65 -1.01 -12.86
CA THR A 346 5.42 -0.52 -11.73
C THR A 346 4.82 0.79 -11.24
N ASN A 347 4.27 0.78 -10.02
CA ASN A 347 3.84 1.97 -9.32
C ASN A 347 4.91 2.39 -8.31
N VAL A 348 5.32 3.63 -8.34
CA VAL A 348 6.21 4.21 -7.33
C VAL A 348 5.33 4.76 -6.21
N ILE A 349 5.41 4.15 -5.05
CA ILE A 349 4.59 4.49 -3.90
C ILE A 349 5.45 5.02 -2.75
N THR A 350 5.01 6.08 -2.10
CA THR A 350 5.63 6.53 -0.86
C THR A 350 5.16 5.65 0.28
N LEU A 351 6.07 4.85 0.84
CA LEU A 351 5.78 4.01 1.99
C LEU A 351 5.44 4.88 3.21
N ARG A 352 4.22 4.74 3.71
CA ARG A 352 3.77 5.41 4.94
C ARG A 352 3.06 4.41 5.84
N VAL A 353 3.55 4.30 7.07
CA VAL A 353 2.90 3.49 8.10
C VAL A 353 1.77 4.31 8.72
N GLY A 354 0.53 3.88 8.49
CA GLY A 354 -0.67 4.53 9.00
C GLY A 354 -1.09 4.04 10.39
N THR A 355 -2.08 4.71 10.99
CA THR A 355 -2.64 4.32 12.29
C THR A 355 -3.30 2.93 12.27
N SER A 356 -3.96 2.56 11.17
CA SER A 356 -4.55 1.23 10.96
C SER A 356 -3.51 0.13 10.96
N ASP A 357 -2.34 0.38 10.36
CA ASP A 357 -1.24 -0.57 10.25
C ASP A 357 -0.60 -0.79 11.63
N LEU A 358 -0.42 0.30 12.39
CA LEU A 358 0.05 0.25 13.77
C LEU A 358 -0.94 -0.45 14.70
N LEU A 359 -2.25 -0.27 14.48
CA LEU A 359 -3.27 -0.97 15.26
C LEU A 359 -3.21 -2.49 15.01
N GLY A 360 -3.05 -2.91 13.76
CA GLY A 360 -2.84 -4.33 13.41
C GLY A 360 -1.61 -4.92 14.10
N ALA A 361 -0.48 -4.20 14.05
CA ALA A 361 0.74 -4.59 14.72
C ALA A 361 0.61 -4.59 16.25
N PHE A 362 -0.16 -3.67 16.83
CA PHE A 362 -0.47 -3.65 18.28
C PHE A 362 -1.26 -4.88 18.70
N VAL A 363 -2.31 -5.24 17.95
CA VAL A 363 -3.11 -6.44 18.22
C VAL A 363 -2.23 -7.69 18.17
N LEU A 364 -1.33 -7.78 17.17
CA LEU A 364 -0.37 -8.89 17.08
C LEU A 364 0.59 -8.93 18.26
N ALA A 365 1.20 -7.80 18.63
CA ALA A 365 2.10 -7.71 19.78
C ALA A 365 1.41 -8.07 21.09
N PHE A 366 0.17 -7.61 21.29
CA PHE A 366 -0.63 -7.93 22.47
C PHE A 366 -0.97 -9.42 22.54
N ALA A 367 -1.33 -10.03 21.42
CA ALA A 367 -1.55 -11.47 21.31
C ALA A 367 -0.26 -12.26 21.66
N ILE A 368 0.89 -11.86 21.11
CA ILE A 368 2.19 -12.46 21.45
C ILE A 368 2.42 -12.37 22.96
N GLY A 369 2.16 -11.21 23.59
CA GLY A 369 2.30 -11.01 25.04
C GLY A 369 1.48 -12.02 25.85
N ILE A 370 0.19 -12.12 25.54
CA ILE A 370 -0.71 -13.05 26.24
C ILE A 370 -0.27 -14.50 26.03
N PHE A 371 -0.12 -14.95 24.79
CA PHE A 371 0.19 -16.35 24.51
C PHE A 371 1.58 -16.77 25.01
N SER A 372 2.58 -15.89 24.99
CA SER A 372 3.91 -16.19 25.49
C SER A 372 3.96 -16.27 27.01
N GLY A 373 3.13 -15.51 27.72
CA GLY A 373 3.06 -15.48 29.18
C GLY A 373 2.31 -16.67 29.79
N LEU A 374 1.20 -17.12 29.13
CA LEU A 374 0.27 -18.11 29.73
C LEU A 374 0.93 -19.40 30.21
N GLY A 375 1.75 -20.04 29.39
CA GLY A 375 2.41 -21.30 29.72
C GLY A 375 3.36 -21.17 30.92
N PRO A 376 4.34 -20.25 30.86
CA PRO A 376 5.27 -20.01 32.00
C PRO A 376 4.55 -19.54 33.25
N ALA A 377 3.57 -18.64 33.14
CA ALA A 377 2.79 -18.14 34.29
C ALA A 377 1.99 -19.26 34.95
N TRP A 378 1.40 -20.14 34.17
CA TRP A 378 0.69 -21.30 34.69
C TRP A 378 1.61 -22.27 35.40
N ARG A 379 2.81 -22.52 34.86
CA ARG A 379 3.83 -23.35 35.53
C ARG A 379 4.28 -22.71 36.84
N ALA A 380 4.52 -21.40 36.87
CA ALA A 380 4.88 -20.66 38.09
C ALA A 380 3.80 -20.80 39.18
N ALA A 381 2.52 -20.65 38.80
CA ALA A 381 1.40 -20.72 39.73
C ALA A 381 1.19 -22.12 40.35
N ARG A 382 1.66 -23.17 39.68
CA ARG A 382 1.54 -24.57 40.16
C ARG A 382 2.73 -25.05 41.00
N LEU A 383 3.78 -24.26 41.16
CA LEU A 383 4.93 -24.62 42.00
C LEU A 383 4.48 -24.87 43.46
N ARG A 384 4.94 -26.01 44.02
CA ARG A 384 4.72 -26.35 45.44
C ARG A 384 5.76 -25.64 46.31
N PRO A 385 5.33 -24.93 47.38
CA PRO A 385 6.27 -24.17 48.24
C PRO A 385 7.44 -25.00 48.73
N ILE A 386 7.18 -26.23 49.15
CA ILE A 386 8.19 -27.16 49.72
C ILE A 386 9.25 -27.52 48.65
N GLU A 387 8.83 -27.79 47.41
CA GLU A 387 9.73 -28.15 46.32
C GLU A 387 10.55 -26.94 45.84
N ALA A 388 9.94 -25.75 45.85
CA ALA A 388 10.58 -24.50 45.47
C ALA A 388 11.69 -24.08 46.45
N LEU A 389 11.46 -24.24 47.75
CA LEU A 389 12.42 -23.90 48.80
C LEU A 389 13.56 -24.93 48.96
N ARG A 390 13.32 -26.19 48.54
CA ARG A 390 14.36 -27.25 48.61
C ARG A 390 15.37 -27.16 47.45
N LYS A 391 15.04 -26.46 46.37
CA LYS A 391 15.93 -26.26 45.21
C LYS A 391 16.70 -24.93 45.24
N ALA A 392 16.44 -24.10 46.23
CA ALA A 392 17.19 -22.88 46.52
C ALA A 392 18.41 -23.22 47.43
#